data_bf69c26598a46f726cfa5fac1dd3295f
#
_entry.id   bf69c26598a46f726cfa5fac1dd3295f
#
_cell.length_a   1.000
_cell.length_b   1.000
_cell.length_c   1.000
_cell.angle_alpha   90.00
_cell.angle_beta   90.00
_cell.angle_gamma   90.00
#
_symmetry.space_group_name_H-M   'P 1'
#
loop_
_entity.id
_entity.type
_entity.pdbx_description
1 polymer ?
#
loop_
_entity_poly.entity_id
_entity_poly.type
_entity_poly.pdbx_seq_one_letter_code
_entity_poly.pdbx_strand_id
1 'polypeptide(L)'
;MTIQVLLTEPDYVGQLYPMSETSAAWELRLGMFSILERWQASVPDVVCTVTSHRHDVLESFEERVQVAPFAPFPTLSVLGNVLLAPAVMRQMIDVCRNSARSVVFLIDDSPIAAWIPHPAVSTTALAAAMEQPDAADIVLVEGYVVTRLWQAFDVMPTVIGWDAELLPRRHSFSDQPNVVVDERHGPVLF
;
A
#
# COMPACT_ATOMS: atom_id res chain seq x y z
N MET A 1 -17.23 -2.41 -11.60
CA MET A 1 -16.93 -1.02 -11.20
C MET A 1 -15.42 -0.91 -11.04
N THR A 2 -14.79 0.01 -11.75
CA THR A 2 -13.35 0.27 -11.60
C THR A 2 -13.11 1.04 -10.32
N ILE A 3 -12.20 0.54 -9.48
CA ILE A 3 -11.76 1.18 -8.24
C ILE A 3 -10.35 1.72 -8.44
N GLN A 4 -10.06 2.88 -7.90
CA GLN A 4 -8.73 3.45 -7.81
C GLN A 4 -8.24 3.38 -6.37
N VAL A 5 -7.00 2.92 -6.17
CA VAL A 5 -6.25 3.06 -4.91
C VAL A 5 -5.30 4.23 -5.09
N LEU A 6 -5.44 5.25 -4.25
CA LEU A 6 -4.57 6.43 -4.22
C LEU A 6 -3.67 6.36 -2.99
N LEU A 7 -2.37 6.16 -3.19
CA LEU A 7 -1.40 6.26 -2.11
C LEU A 7 -1.02 7.73 -1.90
N THR A 8 -1.17 8.19 -0.66
CA THR A 8 -0.90 9.58 -0.27
C THR A 8 0.25 9.64 0.73
N GLU A 9 1.08 10.66 0.64
CA GLU A 9 2.08 10.88 1.68
C GLU A 9 1.44 11.48 2.94
N PRO A 10 1.79 10.96 4.13
CA PRO A 10 1.38 11.58 5.39
C PRO A 10 2.14 12.89 5.62
N ASP A 11 1.52 13.86 6.31
CA ASP A 11 2.15 15.15 6.64
C ASP A 11 3.43 15.00 7.47
N TYR A 12 3.53 13.91 8.24
CA TYR A 12 4.69 13.60 9.07
C TYR A 12 5.79 12.79 8.36
N VAL A 13 5.76 12.72 7.02
CA VAL A 13 6.73 11.93 6.22
C VAL A 13 8.20 12.25 6.54
N GLY A 14 8.49 13.48 6.98
CA GLY A 14 9.83 13.87 7.44
C GLY A 14 10.37 13.05 8.62
N GLN A 15 9.52 12.36 9.37
CA GLN A 15 9.94 11.45 10.44
C GLN A 15 10.57 10.14 9.92
N LEU A 16 10.43 9.85 8.63
CA LEU A 16 11.08 8.71 7.94
C LEU A 16 12.48 9.05 7.42
N TYR A 17 13.03 10.20 7.81
CA TYR A 17 14.40 10.59 7.49
C TYR A 17 15.42 9.46 7.85
N PRO A 18 16.46 9.19 7.05
CA PRO A 18 16.87 9.92 5.82
C PRO A 18 16.18 9.44 4.53
N MET A 19 15.42 8.36 4.53
CA MET A 19 14.81 7.79 3.31
C MET A 19 13.81 8.74 2.67
N SER A 20 13.06 9.49 3.48
CA SER A 20 12.07 10.44 2.98
C SER A 20 12.65 11.69 2.31
N GLU A 21 13.97 11.91 2.31
CA GLU A 21 14.54 13.08 1.61
C GLU A 21 14.41 13.00 0.10
N THR A 22 14.62 11.80 -0.45
CA THR A 22 14.71 11.58 -1.89
C THR A 22 13.68 10.59 -2.42
N SER A 23 12.90 9.97 -1.53
CA SER A 23 11.93 8.95 -1.87
C SER A 23 10.58 9.24 -1.25
N ALA A 24 9.52 8.86 -1.93
CA ALA A 24 8.18 8.94 -1.41
C ALA A 24 7.91 7.81 -0.39
N ALA A 25 6.94 8.02 0.50
CA ALA A 25 6.63 7.05 1.55
C ALA A 25 6.23 5.67 0.99
N TRP A 26 5.52 5.62 -0.13
CA TRP A 26 5.11 4.38 -0.79
C TRP A 26 6.25 3.63 -1.50
N GLU A 27 7.42 4.27 -1.67
CA GLU A 27 8.64 3.62 -2.18
C GLU A 27 9.37 2.83 -1.09
N LEU A 28 8.96 2.98 0.18
CA LEU A 28 9.56 2.26 1.30
C LEU A 28 9.51 0.75 1.04
N ARG A 29 10.69 0.17 0.83
CA ARG A 29 10.86 -1.25 0.57
C ARG A 29 11.17 -1.97 1.87
N LEU A 30 10.17 -2.69 2.37
CA LEU A 30 10.29 -3.57 3.52
C LEU A 30 9.95 -4.97 3.04
N GLY A 31 10.96 -5.82 2.92
CA GLY A 31 10.83 -7.11 2.26
C GLY A 31 11.14 -7.05 0.76
N MET A 32 10.40 -7.79 -0.05
CA MET A 32 10.64 -7.91 -1.50
C MET A 32 9.97 -6.82 -2.32
N PHE A 33 8.88 -6.25 -1.82
CA PHE A 33 8.08 -5.24 -2.50
C PHE A 33 8.15 -3.90 -1.78
N SER A 34 8.07 -2.80 -2.53
CA SER A 34 7.69 -1.51 -1.98
C SER A 34 6.20 -1.52 -1.61
N ILE A 35 5.74 -0.50 -0.89
CA ILE A 35 4.31 -0.41 -0.50
C ILE A 35 3.43 -0.34 -1.76
N LEU A 36 3.82 0.45 -2.77
CA LEU A 36 3.10 0.54 -4.03
C LEU A 36 3.07 -0.82 -4.77
N GLU A 37 4.23 -1.47 -4.92
CA GLU A 37 4.31 -2.77 -5.60
C GLU A 37 3.48 -3.84 -4.89
N ARG A 38 3.42 -3.81 -3.55
CA ARG A 38 2.60 -4.73 -2.75
C ARG A 38 1.11 -4.51 -3.00
N TRP A 39 0.65 -3.26 -3.11
CA TRP A 39 -0.72 -2.97 -3.52
C TRP A 39 -1.02 -3.51 -4.91
N GLN A 40 -0.16 -3.23 -5.90
CA GLN A 40 -0.33 -3.70 -7.27
C GLN A 40 -0.37 -5.24 -7.36
N ALA A 41 0.50 -5.92 -6.60
CA ALA A 41 0.56 -7.39 -6.58
C ALA A 41 -0.63 -8.02 -5.83
N SER A 42 -1.12 -7.37 -4.75
CA SER A 42 -2.20 -7.90 -3.91
C SER A 42 -3.58 -7.79 -4.57
N VAL A 43 -3.80 -6.72 -5.36
CA VAL A 43 -5.10 -6.38 -5.97
C VAL A 43 -4.91 -5.92 -7.43
N PRO A 44 -4.53 -6.84 -8.32
CA PRO A 44 -4.13 -6.51 -9.70
C PRO A 44 -5.27 -5.96 -10.57
N ASP A 45 -6.50 -6.06 -10.12
CA ASP A 45 -7.71 -5.59 -10.83
C ASP A 45 -8.12 -4.17 -10.43
N VAL A 46 -7.33 -3.48 -9.61
CA VAL A 46 -7.54 -2.07 -9.28
C VAL A 46 -6.43 -1.19 -9.87
N VAL A 47 -6.77 0.06 -10.11
CA VAL A 47 -5.82 1.06 -10.60
C VAL A 47 -5.09 1.67 -9.42
N CYS A 48 -3.78 1.50 -9.32
CA CYS A 48 -2.97 2.17 -8.32
C CYS A 48 -2.39 3.47 -8.87
N THR A 49 -2.57 4.55 -8.13
CA THR A 49 -1.99 5.87 -8.40
C THR A 49 -1.42 6.46 -7.12
N VAL A 50 -0.67 7.52 -7.25
CA VAL A 50 0.05 8.15 -6.14
C VAL A 50 -0.15 9.66 -6.14
N THR A 51 0.02 10.28 -4.97
CA THR A 51 0.07 11.76 -4.85
C THR A 51 0.91 12.17 -3.65
N SER A 52 1.64 13.27 -3.81
CA SER A 52 2.44 13.88 -2.74
C SER A 52 2.29 15.39 -2.78
N HIS A 53 2.38 16.02 -1.61
CA HIS A 53 2.55 17.46 -1.48
C HIS A 53 3.98 17.92 -1.80
N ARG A 54 4.94 17.00 -1.84
CA ARG A 54 6.34 17.24 -2.25
C ARG A 54 6.50 17.03 -3.74
N HIS A 55 6.30 18.09 -4.51
CA HIS A 55 6.26 18.03 -5.97
C HIS A 55 7.56 17.50 -6.59
N ASP A 56 8.71 17.88 -6.06
CA ASP A 56 10.03 17.45 -6.48
C ASP A 56 10.24 15.94 -6.32
N VAL A 57 9.77 15.38 -5.20
CA VAL A 57 9.82 13.93 -4.94
C VAL A 57 8.87 13.18 -5.85
N LEU A 58 7.65 13.71 -6.05
CA LEU A 58 6.68 13.10 -6.94
C LEU A 58 7.16 13.08 -8.39
N GLU A 59 7.69 14.21 -8.90
CA GLU A 59 8.25 14.32 -10.24
C GLU A 59 9.40 13.33 -10.44
N SER A 60 10.36 13.28 -9.50
CA SER A 60 11.46 12.32 -9.53
C SER A 60 10.98 10.86 -9.48
N PHE A 61 9.89 10.57 -8.78
CA PHE A 61 9.29 9.24 -8.77
C PHE A 61 8.65 8.90 -10.12
N GLU A 62 7.86 9.80 -10.70
CA GLU A 62 7.18 9.60 -11.98
C GLU A 62 8.14 9.45 -13.17
N GLU A 63 9.33 10.05 -13.10
CA GLU A 63 10.40 9.83 -14.08
C GLU A 63 10.94 8.38 -14.06
N ARG A 64 10.91 7.72 -12.91
CA ARG A 64 11.47 6.37 -12.70
C ARG A 64 10.44 5.26 -12.79
N VAL A 65 9.21 5.55 -12.39
CA VAL A 65 8.15 4.54 -12.23
C VAL A 65 6.90 4.99 -12.96
N GLN A 66 6.47 4.17 -13.89
CA GLN A 66 5.21 4.44 -14.59
C GLN A 66 4.03 4.04 -13.72
N VAL A 67 3.22 5.00 -13.31
CA VAL A 67 1.95 4.81 -12.59
C VAL A 67 0.79 5.36 -13.40
N ALA A 68 -0.40 4.84 -13.14
CA ALA A 68 -1.60 5.38 -13.77
C ALA A 68 -1.87 6.81 -13.24
N PRO A 69 -2.24 7.75 -14.10
CA PRO A 69 -2.65 9.07 -13.66
C PRO A 69 -3.94 9.00 -12.81
N PHE A 70 -4.11 9.98 -11.93
CA PHE A 70 -5.36 10.10 -11.18
C PHE A 70 -6.53 10.26 -12.17
N ALA A 71 -7.58 9.48 -11.96
CA ALA A 71 -8.77 9.48 -12.79
C ALA A 71 -10.04 9.61 -11.90
N PRO A 72 -11.17 10.09 -12.44
CA PRO A 72 -12.40 10.30 -11.68
C PRO A 72 -13.12 8.96 -11.44
N PHE A 73 -12.50 8.07 -10.72
CA PHE A 73 -13.06 6.81 -10.25
C PHE A 73 -13.44 6.88 -8.76
N PRO A 74 -14.34 6.01 -8.28
CA PRO A 74 -14.45 5.74 -6.85
C PRO A 74 -13.08 5.36 -6.29
N THR A 75 -12.67 6.01 -5.19
CA THR A 75 -11.27 6.01 -4.75
C THR A 75 -11.13 5.55 -3.31
N LEU A 76 -10.24 4.61 -3.07
CA LEU A 76 -9.69 4.29 -1.76
C LEU A 76 -8.36 5.05 -1.60
N SER A 77 -8.37 6.11 -0.80
CA SER A 77 -7.15 6.82 -0.41
C SER A 77 -6.50 6.12 0.77
N VAL A 78 -5.21 5.84 0.68
CA VAL A 78 -4.44 5.12 1.71
C VAL A 78 -3.14 5.85 1.99
N LEU A 79 -2.76 5.96 3.26
CA LEU A 79 -1.46 6.52 3.63
C LEU A 79 -0.32 5.65 3.11
N GLY A 80 0.63 6.26 2.42
CA GLY A 80 1.74 5.58 1.73
C GLY A 80 2.80 4.96 2.64
N ASN A 81 2.67 5.09 3.95
CA ASN A 81 3.54 4.48 4.95
C ASN A 81 2.86 3.35 5.75
N VAL A 82 1.73 2.85 5.25
CA VAL A 82 0.97 1.76 5.89
C VAL A 82 1.35 0.42 5.27
N LEU A 83 1.64 -0.53 6.13
CA LEU A 83 1.94 -1.92 5.78
C LEU A 83 0.76 -2.80 6.13
N LEU A 84 0.19 -3.45 5.14
CA LEU A 84 -0.95 -4.36 5.25
C LEU A 84 -0.61 -5.72 4.66
N ALA A 85 -1.18 -6.77 5.24
CA ALA A 85 -1.14 -8.09 4.62
C ALA A 85 -1.95 -8.10 3.32
N PRO A 86 -1.56 -8.89 2.30
CA PRO A 86 -2.31 -9.01 1.04
C PRO A 86 -3.78 -9.38 1.23
N ALA A 87 -4.08 -10.21 2.22
CA ALA A 87 -5.46 -10.58 2.57
C ALA A 87 -6.27 -9.38 3.05
N VAL A 88 -5.67 -8.51 3.88
CA VAL A 88 -6.31 -7.29 4.40
C VAL A 88 -6.56 -6.30 3.26
N MET A 89 -5.60 -6.10 2.35
CA MET A 89 -5.80 -5.24 1.18
C MET A 89 -6.98 -5.71 0.32
N ARG A 90 -7.08 -7.01 0.05
CA ARG A 90 -8.23 -7.59 -0.67
C ARG A 90 -9.54 -7.38 0.07
N GLN A 91 -9.56 -7.60 1.39
CA GLN A 91 -10.74 -7.36 2.22
C GLN A 91 -11.18 -5.88 2.17
N MET A 92 -10.25 -4.93 2.24
CA MET A 92 -10.56 -3.50 2.11
C MET A 92 -11.22 -3.20 0.75
N ILE A 93 -10.69 -3.75 -0.35
CA ILE A 93 -11.29 -3.58 -1.68
C ILE A 93 -12.69 -4.21 -1.76
N ASP A 94 -12.91 -5.36 -1.12
CA ASP A 94 -14.23 -5.99 -1.08
C ASP A 94 -15.24 -5.15 -0.27
N VAL A 95 -14.82 -4.56 0.85
CA VAL A 95 -15.64 -3.58 1.59
C VAL A 95 -15.99 -2.39 0.68
N CYS A 96 -15.01 -1.82 -0.02
CA CYS A 96 -15.22 -0.70 -0.95
C CYS A 96 -16.23 -1.05 -2.06
N ARG A 97 -16.13 -2.25 -2.63
CA ARG A 97 -17.06 -2.72 -3.69
C ARG A 97 -18.51 -2.84 -3.23
N ASN A 98 -18.69 -3.17 -1.96
CA ASN A 98 -20.01 -3.44 -1.38
C ASN A 98 -20.59 -2.23 -0.62
N SER A 99 -19.81 -1.15 -0.43
CA SER A 99 -20.29 0.03 0.28
C SER A 99 -20.66 1.15 -0.69
N ALA A 100 -21.91 1.61 -0.58
CA ALA A 100 -22.38 2.83 -1.26
C ALA A 100 -22.10 4.11 -0.45
N ARG A 101 -21.57 3.98 0.79
CA ARG A 101 -21.23 5.06 1.70
C ARG A 101 -19.71 5.18 1.83
N SER A 102 -19.26 6.33 2.27
CA SER A 102 -17.86 6.50 2.67
C SER A 102 -17.50 5.57 3.83
N VAL A 103 -16.28 5.03 3.81
CA VAL A 103 -15.76 4.15 4.86
C VAL A 103 -14.39 4.66 5.27
N VAL A 104 -14.14 4.72 6.57
CA VAL A 104 -12.82 5.01 7.12
C VAL A 104 -12.24 3.74 7.71
N PHE A 105 -11.02 3.40 7.30
CA PHE A 105 -10.28 2.25 7.83
C PHE A 105 -9.31 2.72 8.90
N LEU A 106 -9.31 2.04 10.04
CA LEU A 106 -8.44 2.36 11.17
C LEU A 106 -7.53 1.18 11.48
N ILE A 107 -6.29 1.49 11.87
CA ILE A 107 -5.43 0.59 12.63
C ILE A 107 -5.40 1.16 14.05
N ASP A 108 -5.83 0.36 15.03
CA ASP A 108 -6.14 0.85 16.36
C ASP A 108 -7.13 2.03 16.28
N ASP A 109 -6.75 3.21 16.77
CA ASP A 109 -7.58 4.43 16.71
C ASP A 109 -7.12 5.40 15.61
N SER A 110 -6.15 4.99 14.75
CA SER A 110 -5.55 5.88 13.77
C SER A 110 -6.16 5.65 12.39
N PRO A 111 -6.71 6.68 11.72
CA PRO A 111 -7.20 6.55 10.36
C PRO A 111 -6.03 6.36 9.39
N ILE A 112 -6.12 5.30 8.59
CA ILE A 112 -5.09 4.92 7.63
C ILE A 112 -5.56 5.01 6.19
N ALA A 113 -6.86 4.92 5.97
CA ALA A 113 -7.45 4.98 4.64
C ALA A 113 -8.90 5.46 4.70
N ALA A 114 -9.35 6.06 3.59
CA ALA A 114 -10.74 6.44 3.40
C ALA A 114 -11.25 6.02 2.02
N TRP A 115 -12.41 5.39 1.99
CA TRP A 115 -13.15 5.06 0.78
C TRP A 115 -14.16 6.15 0.44
N ILE A 116 -14.15 6.59 -0.81
CA ILE A 116 -15.11 7.52 -1.38
C ILE A 116 -15.77 6.86 -2.57
N PRO A 117 -17.08 6.50 -2.47
CA PRO A 117 -17.79 5.75 -3.49
C PRO A 117 -18.15 6.58 -4.73
N HIS A 118 -18.08 7.90 -4.63
CA HIS A 118 -18.37 8.80 -5.74
C HIS A 118 -17.07 9.27 -6.41
N PRO A 119 -17.07 9.44 -7.75
CA PRO A 119 -15.90 9.97 -8.44
C PRO A 119 -15.44 11.29 -7.82
N ALA A 120 -14.27 11.31 -7.23
CA ALA A 120 -13.69 12.52 -6.68
C ALA A 120 -13.12 13.38 -7.80
N VAL A 121 -13.44 14.68 -7.77
CA VAL A 121 -13.03 15.61 -8.83
C VAL A 121 -11.57 16.07 -8.62
N SER A 122 -11.03 15.85 -7.40
CA SER A 122 -9.64 16.20 -7.05
C SER A 122 -9.16 15.50 -5.79
N THR A 123 -7.85 15.43 -5.61
CA THR A 123 -7.18 14.93 -4.40
C THR A 123 -7.54 15.75 -3.16
N THR A 124 -7.84 17.05 -3.32
CA THR A 124 -8.27 17.95 -2.24
C THR A 124 -9.64 17.56 -1.67
N ALA A 125 -10.57 17.10 -2.53
CA ALA A 125 -11.87 16.60 -2.09
C ALA A 125 -11.75 15.32 -1.26
N LEU A 126 -10.74 14.49 -1.55
CA LEU A 126 -10.40 13.30 -0.78
C LEU A 126 -9.90 13.64 0.63
N ALA A 127 -8.99 14.60 0.74
CA ALA A 127 -8.48 15.08 2.03
C ALA A 127 -9.63 15.60 2.91
N ALA A 128 -10.52 16.43 2.34
CA ALA A 128 -11.69 16.96 3.07
C ALA A 128 -12.64 15.85 3.56
N ALA A 129 -12.79 14.75 2.81
CA ALA A 129 -13.62 13.62 3.23
C ALA A 129 -13.00 12.81 4.37
N MET A 130 -11.66 12.77 4.46
CA MET A 130 -10.95 12.15 5.59
C MET A 130 -11.06 12.98 6.87
N GLU A 131 -11.28 14.29 6.76
CA GLU A 131 -11.45 15.20 7.91
C GLU A 131 -12.87 15.19 8.50
N GLN A 132 -13.85 14.57 7.85
CA GLN A 132 -15.24 14.50 8.33
C GLN A 132 -15.72 13.06 8.52
N PRO A 133 -15.22 12.35 9.54
CA PRO A 133 -15.57 10.94 9.78
C PRO A 133 -17.02 10.72 10.23
N ASP A 134 -17.75 11.75 10.66
CA ASP A 134 -19.08 11.63 11.30
C ASP A 134 -20.18 11.02 10.40
N ALA A 135 -19.97 10.96 9.09
CA ALA A 135 -20.88 10.37 8.11
C ALA A 135 -20.38 9.05 7.50
N ALA A 136 -19.22 8.56 7.90
CA ALA A 136 -18.58 7.38 7.34
C ALA A 136 -18.78 6.14 8.23
N ASP A 137 -18.85 4.99 7.60
CA ASP A 137 -18.77 3.72 8.30
C ASP A 137 -17.29 3.47 8.73
N ILE A 138 -17.08 2.94 9.92
CA ILE A 138 -15.73 2.68 10.44
C ILE A 138 -15.44 1.18 10.37
N VAL A 139 -14.27 0.83 9.83
CA VAL A 139 -13.78 -0.54 9.73
C VAL A 139 -12.39 -0.63 10.36
N LEU A 140 -12.24 -1.50 11.35
CA LEU A 140 -10.93 -1.80 11.95
C LEU A 140 -10.22 -2.84 11.07
N VAL A 141 -8.94 -2.62 10.83
CA VAL A 141 -8.07 -3.54 10.07
C VAL A 141 -6.76 -3.75 10.81
N GLU A 142 -6.11 -4.89 10.54
CA GLU A 142 -4.80 -5.21 11.09
C GLU A 142 -3.69 -4.74 10.14
N GLY A 143 -2.63 -4.17 10.71
CA GLY A 143 -1.50 -3.69 9.93
C GLY A 143 -0.52 -2.88 10.77
N TYR A 144 0.41 -2.21 10.12
CA TYR A 144 1.41 -1.37 10.77
C TYR A 144 1.49 -0.01 10.09
N VAL A 145 1.54 1.04 10.89
CA VAL A 145 1.86 2.39 10.42
C VAL A 145 3.32 2.68 10.73
N VAL A 146 4.13 2.80 9.69
CA VAL A 146 5.56 3.11 9.87
C VAL A 146 5.72 4.63 9.94
N THR A 147 5.84 5.14 11.16
CA THR A 147 6.07 6.57 11.40
C THR A 147 7.55 6.89 11.57
N ARG A 148 8.36 5.87 11.88
CA ARG A 148 9.80 6.01 12.08
C ARG A 148 10.55 4.83 11.48
N LEU A 149 11.73 5.11 10.92
CA LEU A 149 12.48 4.12 10.16
C LEU A 149 12.83 2.85 10.96
N TRP A 150 13.12 2.97 12.25
CA TRP A 150 13.47 1.78 13.06
C TRP A 150 12.30 0.82 13.30
N GLN A 151 11.05 1.28 13.27
CA GLN A 151 9.88 0.41 13.34
C GLN A 151 9.82 -0.57 12.16
N ALA A 152 10.42 -0.18 11.04
CA ALA A 152 10.55 -1.03 9.87
C ALA A 152 11.28 -2.34 10.16
N PHE A 153 12.32 -2.30 10.99
CA PHE A 153 13.08 -3.51 11.35
C PHE A 153 12.27 -4.48 12.19
N ASP A 154 11.42 -3.97 13.08
CA ASP A 154 10.59 -4.80 13.96
C ASP A 154 9.53 -5.58 13.17
N VAL A 155 8.97 -4.97 12.12
CA VAL A 155 7.90 -5.57 11.31
C VAL A 155 8.41 -6.34 10.09
N MET A 156 9.69 -6.20 9.72
CA MET A 156 10.27 -6.80 8.52
C MET A 156 10.07 -8.32 8.40
N PRO A 157 10.25 -9.15 9.45
CA PRO A 157 10.03 -10.59 9.34
C PRO A 157 8.59 -10.94 8.94
N THR A 158 7.61 -10.22 9.50
CA THR A 158 6.19 -10.40 9.17
C THR A 158 5.91 -9.99 7.72
N VAL A 159 6.47 -8.88 7.28
CA VAL A 159 6.28 -8.35 5.93
C VAL A 159 6.90 -9.26 4.88
N ILE A 160 8.07 -9.84 5.14
CA ILE A 160 8.68 -10.85 4.26
C ILE A 160 7.77 -12.08 4.13
N GLY A 161 7.14 -12.51 5.23
CA GLY A 161 6.16 -13.60 5.19
C GLY A 161 4.96 -13.28 4.29
N TRP A 162 4.44 -12.05 4.34
CA TRP A 162 3.36 -11.60 3.46
C TRP A 162 3.79 -11.54 1.99
N ASP A 163 5.01 -11.06 1.73
CA ASP A 163 5.55 -10.96 0.37
C ASP A 163 5.74 -12.34 -0.26
N ALA A 164 6.12 -13.34 0.54
CA ALA A 164 6.25 -14.72 0.08
C ALA A 164 4.93 -15.31 -0.45
N GLU A 165 3.78 -14.84 0.06
CA GLU A 165 2.46 -15.25 -0.44
C GLU A 165 2.15 -14.69 -1.84
N LEU A 166 2.75 -13.56 -2.21
CA LEU A 166 2.55 -12.89 -3.49
C LEU A 166 3.44 -13.45 -4.60
N LEU A 167 4.51 -14.15 -4.22
CA LEU A 167 5.41 -14.70 -5.21
C LEU A 167 4.82 -15.94 -5.88
N PRO A 168 5.03 -16.09 -7.19
CA PRO A 168 4.65 -17.32 -7.88
C PRO A 168 5.45 -18.47 -7.30
N ARG A 169 4.77 -19.50 -6.76
CA ARG A 169 5.43 -20.73 -6.34
C ARG A 169 6.00 -21.43 -7.57
N ARG A 170 7.29 -21.27 -7.81
CA ARG A 170 7.99 -22.06 -8.83
C ARG A 170 8.28 -23.44 -8.24
N HIS A 171 7.66 -24.46 -8.82
CA HIS A 171 7.97 -25.84 -8.51
C HIS A 171 9.29 -26.24 -9.19
N SER A 172 10.21 -26.77 -8.39
CA SER A 172 11.44 -27.49 -8.69
C SER A 172 12.63 -26.72 -9.31
N PHE A 173 13.71 -26.65 -8.51
CA PHE A 173 15.08 -26.36 -8.94
C PHE A 173 15.84 -27.60 -9.42
N SER A 174 15.16 -28.75 -9.63
CA SER A 174 15.79 -30.01 -9.98
C SER A 174 16.63 -29.97 -11.27
N ASP A 175 16.47 -28.93 -12.09
CA ASP A 175 17.07 -28.87 -13.42
C ASP A 175 18.20 -27.83 -13.58
N GLN A 176 18.60 -27.15 -12.50
CA GLN A 176 19.74 -26.23 -12.57
C GLN A 176 21.03 -26.90 -12.07
N PRO A 177 21.98 -27.21 -12.97
CA PRO A 177 23.25 -27.78 -12.56
C PRO A 177 24.01 -26.79 -11.66
N ASN A 178 24.54 -27.28 -10.54
CA ASN A 178 25.32 -26.56 -9.54
C ASN A 178 24.54 -25.66 -8.55
N VAL A 179 23.21 -25.78 -8.47
CA VAL A 179 22.43 -25.15 -7.41
C VAL A 179 22.02 -26.23 -6.40
N VAL A 180 22.47 -26.08 -5.16
CA VAL A 180 22.00 -26.89 -4.03
C VAL A 180 21.01 -26.06 -3.25
N VAL A 181 19.75 -26.49 -3.26
CA VAL A 181 18.67 -25.85 -2.49
C VAL A 181 18.53 -26.58 -1.16
N ASP A 182 18.71 -25.87 -0.05
CA ASP A 182 18.52 -26.40 1.29
C ASP A 182 17.10 -26.07 1.78
N GLU A 183 16.21 -27.04 1.72
CA GLU A 183 14.82 -26.90 2.15
C GLU A 183 14.56 -27.36 3.59
N ARG A 184 15.61 -27.66 4.38
CA ARG A 184 15.45 -28.18 5.76
C ARG A 184 14.68 -27.25 6.67
N HIS A 185 14.61 -25.97 6.36
CA HIS A 185 13.92 -24.94 7.16
C HIS A 185 12.69 -24.34 6.48
N GLY A 186 12.27 -24.88 5.36
CA GLY A 186 11.10 -24.46 4.61
C GLY A 186 11.35 -24.38 3.10
N PRO A 187 10.29 -24.20 2.29
CA PRO A 187 10.44 -24.07 0.85
C PRO A 187 11.20 -22.79 0.50
N VAL A 188 12.11 -22.90 -0.46
CA VAL A 188 12.82 -21.75 -1.02
C VAL A 188 11.95 -21.17 -2.15
N LEU A 189 11.62 -19.90 -2.04
CA LEU A 189 10.83 -19.16 -3.04
C LEU A 189 11.76 -18.27 -3.86
N PHE A 190 11.62 -18.34 -5.19
CA PHE A 190 12.38 -17.52 -6.14
C PHE A 190 11.47 -16.88 -7.17
#